data_244ba834c5b6f5dffd826718882bbcdd
#
_entry.id   244ba834c5b6f5dffd826718882bbcdd
#
_cell.length_a   1.000
_cell.length_b   1.000
_cell.length_c   1.000
_cell.angle_alpha   90.00
_cell.angle_beta   90.00
_cell.angle_gamma   90.00
#
_symmetry.space_group_name_H-M   'P 1'
#
loop_
_entity.id
_entity.type
_entity.pdbx_description
1 polymer ?
#
loop_
_entity_poly.entity_id
_entity_poly.type
_entity_poly.pdbx_seq_one_letter_code
_entity_poly.pdbx_strand_id
1 'polypeptide(L)'
;CCTCMSLAVVHIVPMLSDRGFSPEIAAGALATLMLVGVLGRMGAGKICDLIGPVRTYALMSAGQTVLVIWFPHIESLFGVYLLAALFGFSFSGVMASMVISVNVVVPPRVAARAWSIVSFFAWIGMGTGSYMGGFLFDLTGGYHWAYAFAAAMGCINLVILTLFYFSRGRQQPVLVVS
;
A
#
# COMPACT_ATOMS: atom_id res chain seq x y z
N CYS A 1 6.49 1.81 -1.89
CA CYS A 1 5.22 1.38 -1.29
C CYS A 1 4.25 2.56 -1.12
N CYS A 2 4.59 3.59 -0.32
CA CYS A 2 3.71 4.73 -0.04
C CYS A 2 3.32 5.53 -1.30
N THR A 3 4.19 5.62 -2.30
CA THR A 3 3.89 6.19 -3.61
C THR A 3 2.77 5.44 -4.32
N CYS A 4 2.81 4.10 -4.32
CA CYS A 4 1.80 3.25 -4.93
C CYS A 4 0.42 3.45 -4.27
N MET A 5 0.38 3.43 -2.93
CA MET A 5 -0.89 3.57 -2.21
C MET A 5 -1.49 4.97 -2.30
N SER A 6 -0.67 6.01 -2.24
CA SER A 6 -1.13 7.39 -2.30
C SER A 6 -1.75 7.71 -3.65
N LEU A 7 -1.14 7.28 -4.74
CA LEU A 7 -1.68 7.48 -6.07
C LEU A 7 -3.08 6.86 -6.19
N ALA A 8 -3.25 5.61 -5.76
CA ALA A 8 -4.55 4.95 -5.82
C ALA A 8 -5.60 5.65 -4.95
N VAL A 9 -5.26 6.01 -3.71
CA VAL A 9 -6.20 6.65 -2.77
C VAL A 9 -6.63 8.04 -3.24
N VAL A 10 -5.71 8.86 -3.75
CA VAL A 10 -5.99 10.23 -4.17
C VAL A 10 -6.73 10.27 -5.50
N HIS A 11 -6.38 9.38 -6.44
CA HIS A 11 -6.91 9.42 -7.79
C HIS A 11 -8.10 8.48 -8.05
N ILE A 12 -8.55 7.67 -7.07
CA ILE A 12 -9.72 6.78 -7.25
C ILE A 12 -10.99 7.59 -7.57
N VAL A 13 -11.25 8.68 -6.86
CA VAL A 13 -12.46 9.50 -7.05
C VAL A 13 -12.44 10.22 -8.39
N PRO A 14 -11.40 11.02 -8.75
CA PRO A 14 -11.32 11.64 -10.07
C PRO A 14 -11.40 10.61 -11.21
N MET A 15 -10.67 9.51 -11.10
CA MET A 15 -10.67 8.45 -12.13
C MET A 15 -12.06 7.86 -12.37
N LEU A 16 -12.82 7.59 -11.32
CA LEU A 16 -14.18 7.07 -11.46
C LEU A 16 -15.14 8.12 -12.03
N SER A 17 -15.00 9.38 -11.61
CA SER A 17 -15.81 10.49 -12.14
C SER A 17 -15.54 10.71 -13.63
N ASP A 18 -14.29 10.68 -14.08
CA ASP A 18 -13.90 10.81 -15.49
C ASP A 18 -14.41 9.64 -16.36
N ARG A 19 -14.71 8.50 -15.73
CA ARG A 19 -15.34 7.34 -16.37
C ARG A 19 -16.86 7.36 -16.39
N GLY A 20 -17.47 8.44 -15.91
CA GLY A 20 -18.92 8.62 -15.91
C GLY A 20 -19.65 7.97 -14.74
N PHE A 21 -18.94 7.50 -13.71
CA PHE A 21 -19.59 7.11 -12.45
C PHE A 21 -20.04 8.35 -11.67
N SER A 22 -21.18 8.24 -10.99
CA SER A 22 -21.65 9.37 -10.20
C SER A 22 -20.69 9.69 -9.04
N PRO A 23 -20.61 10.95 -8.59
CA PRO A 23 -19.78 11.35 -7.45
C PRO A 23 -20.05 10.55 -6.17
N GLU A 24 -21.31 10.12 -5.97
CA GLU A 24 -21.71 9.31 -4.82
C GLU A 24 -21.08 7.90 -4.89
N ILE A 25 -21.03 7.29 -6.07
CA ILE A 25 -20.37 6.00 -6.29
C ILE A 25 -18.86 6.12 -6.07
N ALA A 26 -18.25 7.17 -6.62
CA ALA A 26 -16.83 7.42 -6.47
C ALA A 26 -16.42 7.65 -5.00
N ALA A 27 -17.20 8.45 -4.27
CA ALA A 27 -17.02 8.66 -2.83
C ALA A 27 -17.30 7.38 -2.03
N GLY A 28 -18.31 6.60 -2.40
CA GLY A 28 -18.65 5.32 -1.81
C GLY A 28 -17.53 4.29 -1.96
N ALA A 29 -16.85 4.24 -3.12
CA ALA A 29 -15.70 3.40 -3.35
C ALA A 29 -14.53 3.76 -2.42
N LEU A 30 -14.23 5.05 -2.27
CA LEU A 30 -13.21 5.52 -1.34
C LEU A 30 -13.58 5.19 0.12
N ALA A 31 -14.84 5.39 0.51
CA ALA A 31 -15.33 5.04 1.84
C ALA A 31 -15.19 3.54 2.11
N THR A 32 -15.54 2.69 1.15
CA THR A 32 -15.38 1.24 1.24
C THR A 32 -13.91 0.85 1.42
N LEU A 33 -13.01 1.45 0.65
CA LEU A 33 -11.57 1.26 0.77
C LEU A 33 -11.08 1.57 2.19
N MET A 34 -11.51 2.69 2.76
CA MET A 34 -11.11 3.11 4.11
C MET A 34 -11.74 2.22 5.20
N LEU A 35 -13.01 1.86 5.09
CA LEU A 35 -13.71 1.02 6.07
C LEU A 35 -13.15 -0.40 6.12
N VAL A 36 -12.97 -1.03 4.95
CA VAL A 36 -12.36 -2.36 4.88
C VAL A 36 -10.89 -2.31 5.31
N GLY A 37 -10.24 -1.18 5.16
CA GLY A 37 -8.90 -0.93 5.68
C GLY A 37 -8.79 -1.13 7.20
N VAL A 38 -9.84 -0.86 7.98
CA VAL A 38 -9.86 -1.16 9.42
C VAL A 38 -9.67 -2.67 9.65
N LEU A 39 -10.41 -3.49 8.90
CA LEU A 39 -10.26 -4.95 8.96
C LEU A 39 -8.87 -5.40 8.49
N GLY A 40 -8.32 -4.72 7.48
CA GLY A 40 -6.96 -4.95 6.99
C GLY A 40 -5.89 -4.76 8.07
N ARG A 41 -6.03 -3.74 8.92
CA ARG A 41 -5.12 -3.52 10.06
C ARG A 41 -5.20 -4.64 11.10
N MET A 42 -6.42 -5.04 11.45
CA MET A 42 -6.64 -6.13 12.41
C MET A 42 -6.12 -7.46 11.85
N GLY A 43 -6.44 -7.77 10.59
CA GLY A 43 -6.00 -8.98 9.91
C GLY A 43 -4.47 -9.03 9.77
N ALA A 44 -3.84 -7.93 9.38
CA ALA A 44 -2.39 -7.86 9.27
C ALA A 44 -1.68 -8.04 10.61
N GLY A 45 -2.24 -7.51 11.71
CA GLY A 45 -1.72 -7.78 13.06
C GLY A 45 -1.68 -9.27 13.36
N LYS A 46 -2.79 -9.97 13.15
CA LYS A 46 -2.88 -11.42 13.34
C LYS A 46 -1.93 -12.21 12.40
N ILE A 47 -1.79 -11.77 11.15
CA ILE A 47 -0.86 -12.40 10.20
C ILE A 47 0.60 -12.14 10.63
N CYS A 48 0.92 -10.96 11.19
CA CYS A 48 2.23 -10.67 11.76
C CYS A 48 2.60 -11.65 12.89
N ASP A 49 1.64 -12.02 13.72
CA ASP A 49 1.86 -12.99 14.79
C ASP A 49 2.13 -14.41 14.26
N LEU A 50 1.54 -14.77 13.10
CA LEU A 50 1.66 -16.09 12.50
C LEU A 50 2.93 -16.28 11.64
N ILE A 51 3.24 -15.32 10.77
CA ILE A 51 4.33 -15.46 9.78
C ILE A 51 5.46 -14.45 9.96
N GLY A 52 5.32 -13.56 10.92
CA GLY A 52 6.28 -12.49 11.20
C GLY A 52 6.01 -11.19 10.43
N PRO A 53 6.39 -10.03 11.01
CA PRO A 53 5.98 -8.73 10.49
C PRO A 53 6.56 -8.37 9.12
N VAL A 54 7.83 -8.71 8.86
CA VAL A 54 8.49 -8.40 7.57
C VAL A 54 7.86 -9.20 6.42
N ARG A 55 7.50 -10.47 6.66
CA ARG A 55 6.82 -11.29 5.66
C ARG A 55 5.40 -10.81 5.41
N THR A 56 4.70 -10.40 6.47
CA THR A 56 3.36 -9.81 6.36
C THR A 56 3.41 -8.51 5.56
N TYR A 57 4.39 -7.65 5.83
CA TYR A 57 4.60 -6.43 5.06
C TYR A 57 4.84 -6.73 3.57
N ALA A 58 5.66 -7.71 3.25
CA ALA A 58 5.90 -8.12 1.87
C ALA A 58 4.62 -8.66 1.20
N LEU A 59 3.85 -9.50 1.89
CA LEU A 59 2.60 -10.08 1.40
C LEU A 59 1.56 -8.98 1.11
N MET A 60 1.34 -8.08 2.05
CA MET A 60 0.38 -6.97 1.89
C MET A 60 0.82 -5.98 0.80
N SER A 61 2.14 -5.70 0.71
CA SER A 61 2.71 -4.87 -0.35
C SER A 61 2.59 -5.52 -1.74
N ALA A 62 2.74 -6.83 -1.85
CA ALA A 62 2.49 -7.56 -3.08
C ALA A 62 1.01 -7.48 -3.48
N GLY A 63 0.10 -7.71 -2.54
CA GLY A 63 -1.34 -7.58 -2.75
C GLY A 63 -1.73 -6.21 -3.31
N GLN A 64 -1.30 -5.12 -2.66
CA GLN A 64 -1.61 -3.78 -3.16
C GLN A 64 -0.98 -3.48 -4.53
N THR A 65 0.23 -3.99 -4.81
CA THR A 65 0.92 -3.79 -6.09
C THR A 65 0.19 -4.48 -7.24
N VAL A 66 -0.30 -5.69 -7.00
CA VAL A 66 -1.11 -6.43 -7.99
C VAL A 66 -2.45 -5.74 -8.20
N LEU A 67 -3.13 -5.36 -7.11
CA LEU A 67 -4.46 -4.76 -7.20
C LEU A 67 -4.45 -3.38 -7.86
N VAL A 68 -3.38 -2.60 -7.69
CA VAL A 68 -3.29 -1.26 -8.30
C VAL A 68 -3.32 -1.29 -9.82
N ILE A 69 -2.83 -2.37 -10.45
CA ILE A 69 -2.82 -2.53 -11.91
C ILE A 69 -4.24 -2.65 -12.46
N TRP A 70 -5.18 -3.18 -11.69
CA TRP A 70 -6.55 -3.42 -12.14
C TRP A 70 -7.43 -2.17 -12.11
N PHE A 71 -7.09 -1.12 -11.35
CA PHE A 71 -7.90 0.10 -11.28
C PHE A 71 -8.26 0.71 -12.64
N PRO A 72 -7.30 0.85 -13.60
CA PRO A 72 -7.62 1.39 -14.90
C PRO A 72 -8.49 0.49 -15.80
N HIS A 73 -8.75 -0.76 -15.43
CA HIS A 73 -9.44 -1.73 -16.29
C HIS A 73 -10.86 -2.06 -15.81
N ILE A 74 -11.31 -1.47 -14.69
CA ILE A 74 -12.63 -1.78 -14.12
C ILE A 74 -13.70 -0.94 -14.78
N GLU A 75 -14.75 -1.61 -15.26
CA GLU A 75 -15.93 -1.00 -15.89
C GLU A 75 -17.22 -1.27 -15.10
N SER A 76 -17.23 -2.29 -14.23
CA SER A 76 -18.43 -2.68 -13.49
C SER A 76 -18.46 -2.08 -12.09
N LEU A 77 -19.65 -1.69 -11.63
CA LEU A 77 -19.86 -1.18 -10.28
C LEU A 77 -19.42 -2.17 -9.20
N PHE A 78 -19.74 -3.46 -9.37
CA PHE A 78 -19.31 -4.51 -8.45
C PHE A 78 -17.77 -4.61 -8.41
N GLY A 79 -17.11 -4.54 -9.56
CA GLY A 79 -15.65 -4.56 -9.66
C GLY A 79 -15.01 -3.38 -8.92
N VAL A 80 -15.58 -2.18 -9.04
CA VAL A 80 -15.11 -0.98 -8.33
C VAL A 80 -15.09 -1.20 -6.81
N TYR A 81 -16.22 -1.64 -6.23
CA TYR A 81 -16.33 -1.85 -4.78
C TYR A 81 -15.47 -3.03 -4.30
N LEU A 82 -15.43 -4.12 -5.07
CA LEU A 82 -14.59 -5.28 -4.75
C LEU A 82 -13.11 -4.91 -4.74
N LEU A 83 -12.65 -4.21 -5.77
CA LEU A 83 -11.24 -3.79 -5.84
C LEU A 83 -10.91 -2.77 -4.76
N ALA A 84 -11.79 -1.81 -4.49
CA ALA A 84 -11.64 -0.86 -3.40
C ALA A 84 -11.52 -1.56 -2.04
N ALA A 85 -12.33 -2.59 -1.78
CA ALA A 85 -12.29 -3.38 -0.57
C ALA A 85 -10.97 -4.16 -0.44
N LEU A 86 -10.57 -4.90 -1.48
CA LEU A 86 -9.33 -5.70 -1.48
C LEU A 86 -8.08 -4.81 -1.37
N PHE A 87 -8.07 -3.70 -2.09
CA PHE A 87 -6.98 -2.73 -2.02
C PHE A 87 -6.91 -2.08 -0.63
N GLY A 88 -8.05 -1.67 -0.06
CA GLY A 88 -8.16 -1.10 1.28
C GLY A 88 -7.62 -2.05 2.35
N PHE A 89 -7.96 -3.34 2.26
CA PHE A 89 -7.43 -4.37 3.15
C PHE A 89 -5.90 -4.46 3.06
N SER A 90 -5.35 -4.57 1.85
CA SER A 90 -3.90 -4.68 1.61
C SER A 90 -3.16 -3.41 2.02
N PHE A 91 -3.68 -2.24 1.62
CA PHE A 91 -3.14 -0.91 1.95
C PHE A 91 -2.98 -0.69 3.45
N SER A 92 -4.05 -0.92 4.21
CA SER A 92 -4.01 -0.73 5.66
C SER A 92 -3.17 -1.79 6.36
N GLY A 93 -3.13 -3.01 5.82
CA GLY A 93 -2.25 -4.08 6.27
C GLY A 93 -0.78 -3.75 6.11
N VAL A 94 -0.40 -3.09 5.00
CA VAL A 94 0.96 -2.56 4.79
C VAL A 94 1.34 -1.58 5.89
N MET A 95 0.46 -0.62 6.20
CA MET A 95 0.72 0.39 7.23
C MET A 95 0.95 -0.23 8.61
N ALA A 96 0.09 -1.18 9.00
CA ALA A 96 0.21 -1.87 10.29
C ALA A 96 1.50 -2.70 10.37
N SER A 97 1.75 -3.53 9.37
CA SER A 97 2.92 -4.42 9.35
C SER A 97 4.26 -3.67 9.23
N MET A 98 4.27 -2.50 8.59
CA MET A 98 5.46 -1.64 8.52
C MET A 98 5.84 -1.10 9.91
N VAL A 99 4.88 -0.61 10.69
CA VAL A 99 5.12 -0.15 12.06
C VAL A 99 5.68 -1.26 12.92
N ILE A 100 5.04 -2.44 12.89
CA ILE A 100 5.48 -3.60 13.67
C ILE A 100 6.88 -4.04 13.22
N SER A 101 7.15 -4.05 11.90
CA SER A 101 8.46 -4.43 11.36
C SER A 101 9.58 -3.53 11.86
N VAL A 102 9.38 -2.22 11.90
CA VAL A 102 10.38 -1.27 12.43
C VAL A 102 10.66 -1.58 13.90
N ASN A 103 9.63 -1.78 14.71
CA ASN A 103 9.78 -2.04 16.14
C ASN A 103 10.48 -3.37 16.45
N VAL A 104 10.33 -4.39 15.58
CA VAL A 104 11.00 -5.69 15.75
C VAL A 104 12.43 -5.66 15.25
N VAL A 105 12.70 -4.88 14.20
CA VAL A 105 14.01 -4.84 13.53
C VAL A 105 15.02 -3.98 14.29
N VAL A 106 14.56 -2.97 15.02
CA VAL A 106 15.39 -1.95 15.66
C VAL A 106 15.29 -2.05 17.19
N PRO A 107 16.42 -1.90 17.94
CA PRO A 107 16.37 -1.89 19.39
C PRO A 107 15.42 -0.82 19.94
N PRO A 108 14.68 -1.09 21.05
CA PRO A 108 13.68 -0.17 21.60
C PRO A 108 14.21 1.25 21.90
N ARG A 109 15.47 1.37 22.26
CA ARG A 109 16.12 2.66 22.58
C ARG A 109 16.15 3.64 21.40
N VAL A 110 16.12 3.15 20.16
CA VAL A 110 16.18 3.97 18.93
C VAL A 110 14.96 3.77 18.05
N ALA A 111 13.96 3.00 18.48
CA ALA A 111 12.77 2.69 17.69
C ALA A 111 11.99 3.96 17.26
N ALA A 112 11.82 4.93 18.17
CA ALA A 112 11.13 6.19 17.85
C ALA A 112 11.89 6.99 16.79
N ARG A 113 13.22 7.06 16.88
CA ARG A 113 14.06 7.73 15.86
C ARG A 113 14.01 7.03 14.51
N ALA A 114 14.07 5.70 14.51
CA ALA A 114 13.95 4.91 13.29
C ALA A 114 12.57 5.11 12.64
N TRP A 115 11.51 5.11 13.45
CA TRP A 115 10.16 5.37 12.95
C TRP A 115 10.01 6.76 12.35
N SER A 116 10.59 7.79 12.97
CA SER A 116 10.56 9.16 12.44
C SER A 116 11.22 9.26 11.06
N ILE A 117 12.36 8.58 10.87
CA ILE A 117 13.06 8.54 9.57
C ILE A 117 12.21 7.81 8.53
N VAL A 118 11.67 6.64 8.88
CA VAL A 118 10.81 5.86 7.97
C VAL A 118 9.57 6.67 7.58
N SER A 119 8.93 7.33 8.55
CA SER A 119 7.75 8.17 8.32
C SER A 119 8.07 9.37 7.41
N PHE A 120 9.22 10.01 7.59
CA PHE A 120 9.65 11.11 6.73
C PHE A 120 9.71 10.67 5.25
N PHE A 121 10.39 9.56 4.96
CA PHE A 121 10.44 9.02 3.60
C PHE A 121 9.07 8.51 3.11
N ALA A 122 8.23 7.99 4.00
CA ALA A 122 6.88 7.58 3.67
C ALA A 122 6.03 8.77 3.20
N TRP A 123 6.09 9.91 3.89
CA TRP A 123 5.39 11.13 3.50
C TRP A 123 5.89 11.72 2.19
N ILE A 124 7.20 11.71 1.95
CA ILE A 124 7.77 12.09 0.63
C ILE A 124 7.22 11.16 -0.46
N GLY A 125 7.19 9.85 -0.20
CA GLY A 125 6.62 8.88 -1.13
C GLY A 125 5.13 9.12 -1.40
N MET A 126 4.35 9.47 -0.39
CA MET A 126 2.93 9.81 -0.55
C MET A 126 2.75 11.09 -1.37
N GLY A 127 3.50 12.15 -1.09
CA GLY A 127 3.47 13.37 -1.88
C GLY A 127 3.86 13.14 -3.34
N THR A 128 4.92 12.38 -3.57
CA THR A 128 5.37 12.01 -4.93
C THR A 128 4.28 11.21 -5.67
N GLY A 129 3.64 10.25 -5.01
CA GLY A 129 2.56 9.44 -5.62
C GLY A 129 1.37 10.27 -6.04
N SER A 130 0.91 11.16 -5.15
CA SER A 130 -0.21 12.07 -5.43
C SER A 130 0.11 13.02 -6.58
N TYR A 131 1.30 13.64 -6.58
CA TYR A 131 1.74 14.55 -7.63
C TYR A 131 1.89 13.85 -8.98
N MET A 132 2.62 12.73 -9.01
CA MET A 132 2.88 11.99 -10.24
C MET A 132 1.62 11.43 -10.88
N GLY A 133 0.60 11.11 -10.09
CA GLY A 133 -0.70 10.67 -10.61
C GLY A 133 -1.37 11.74 -11.46
N GLY A 134 -1.44 12.98 -10.96
CA GLY A 134 -1.96 14.13 -11.72
C GLY A 134 -1.07 14.50 -12.90
N PHE A 135 0.24 14.61 -12.68
CA PHE A 135 1.20 14.97 -13.72
C PHE A 135 1.17 14.00 -14.93
N LEU A 136 1.13 12.70 -14.68
CA LEU A 136 1.04 11.71 -15.74
C LEU A 136 -0.33 11.74 -16.44
N PHE A 137 -1.40 12.02 -15.71
CA PHE A 137 -2.70 12.23 -16.32
C PHE A 137 -2.70 13.45 -17.25
N ASP A 138 -2.15 14.59 -16.83
CA ASP A 138 -2.07 15.81 -17.64
C ASP A 138 -1.24 15.62 -18.91
N LEU A 139 -0.18 14.80 -18.84
CA LEU A 139 0.66 14.50 -20.01
C LEU A 139 0.04 13.50 -20.99
N THR A 140 -0.74 12.54 -20.50
CA THR A 140 -1.17 11.39 -21.31
C THR A 140 -2.68 11.36 -21.60
N GLY A 141 -3.45 12.19 -20.90
CA GLY A 141 -4.91 12.22 -21.00
C GLY A 141 -5.61 10.99 -20.41
N GLY A 142 -4.89 10.20 -19.57
CA GLY A 142 -5.47 9.00 -19.00
C GLY A 142 -4.71 8.43 -17.79
N TYR A 143 -5.40 7.62 -17.00
CA TYR A 143 -4.85 7.05 -15.76
C TYR A 143 -3.95 5.81 -15.97
N HIS A 144 -3.90 5.21 -17.16
CA HIS A 144 -3.13 3.98 -17.38
C HIS A 144 -1.65 4.11 -16.98
N TRP A 145 -0.99 5.19 -17.42
CA TRP A 145 0.41 5.45 -17.10
C TRP A 145 0.63 5.81 -15.64
N ALA A 146 -0.32 6.52 -15.03
CA ALA A 146 -0.27 6.84 -13.62
C ALA A 146 -0.30 5.57 -12.75
N TYR A 147 -1.24 4.67 -13.02
CA TYR A 147 -1.32 3.40 -12.30
C TYR A 147 -0.18 2.42 -12.65
N ALA A 148 0.34 2.44 -13.88
CA ALA A 148 1.55 1.69 -14.25
C ALA A 148 2.78 2.17 -13.45
N PHE A 149 2.94 3.49 -13.30
CA PHE A 149 3.97 4.07 -12.43
C PHE A 149 3.80 3.62 -10.95
N ALA A 150 2.58 3.63 -10.43
CA ALA A 150 2.31 3.14 -9.09
C ALA A 150 2.71 1.67 -8.92
N ALA A 151 2.39 0.82 -9.89
CA ALA A 151 2.76 -0.59 -9.90
C ALA A 151 4.29 -0.77 -9.97
N ALA A 152 4.98 0.00 -10.81
CA ALA A 152 6.45 -0.03 -10.89
C ALA A 152 7.10 0.33 -9.54
N MET A 153 6.60 1.35 -8.85
CA MET A 153 7.07 1.73 -7.52
C MET A 153 6.76 0.65 -6.47
N GLY A 154 5.64 -0.05 -6.62
CA GLY A 154 5.32 -1.24 -5.81
C GLY A 154 6.30 -2.38 -6.04
N CYS A 155 6.64 -2.69 -7.29
CA CYS A 155 7.63 -3.71 -7.64
C CYS A 155 9.03 -3.37 -7.10
N ILE A 156 9.47 -2.11 -7.22
CA ILE A 156 10.75 -1.64 -6.65
C ILE A 156 10.76 -1.87 -5.13
N ASN A 157 9.67 -1.54 -4.44
CA ASN A 157 9.55 -1.79 -3.02
C ASN A 157 9.68 -3.29 -2.68
N LEU A 158 9.04 -4.17 -3.45
CA LEU A 158 9.14 -5.62 -3.24
C LEU A 158 10.57 -6.14 -3.45
N VAL A 159 11.27 -5.64 -4.46
CA VAL A 159 12.69 -5.97 -4.69
C VAL A 159 13.54 -5.56 -3.49
N ILE A 160 13.37 -4.33 -2.99
CA ILE A 160 14.10 -3.83 -1.82
C ILE A 160 13.80 -4.70 -0.59
N LEU A 161 12.54 -5.06 -0.35
CA LEU A 161 12.15 -5.94 0.75
C LEU A 161 12.77 -7.33 0.65
N THR A 162 12.78 -7.88 -0.55
CA THR A 162 13.36 -9.19 -0.82
C THR A 162 14.87 -9.19 -0.53
N LEU A 163 15.57 -8.18 -1.03
CA LEU A 163 17.02 -8.00 -0.76
C LEU A 163 17.27 -7.81 0.74
N PHE A 164 16.45 -7.02 1.42
CA PHE A 164 16.56 -6.83 2.86
C PHE A 164 16.33 -8.13 3.64
N TYR A 165 15.32 -8.91 3.25
CA TYR A 165 15.01 -10.17 3.89
C TYR A 165 16.16 -11.19 3.75
N PHE A 166 16.73 -11.33 2.56
CA PHE A 166 17.87 -12.22 2.32
C PHE A 166 19.16 -11.77 3.01
N SER A 167 19.40 -10.47 3.10
CA SER A 167 20.57 -9.93 3.81
C SER A 167 20.48 -10.18 5.33
N ARG A 168 19.27 -10.19 5.91
CA ARG A 168 19.07 -10.48 7.34
C ARG A 168 18.87 -11.96 7.66
N GLY A 169 18.38 -12.77 6.75
CA GLY A 169 18.18 -14.21 6.93
C GLY A 169 19.45 -14.98 7.27
N ARG A 170 20.61 -14.36 7.12
CA ARG A 170 21.91 -14.87 7.58
C ARG A 170 22.26 -14.53 9.03
N GLN A 171 21.45 -13.74 9.75
CA GLN A 171 21.88 -13.14 11.04
C GLN A 171 20.98 -13.37 12.25
N GLN A 172 19.82 -14.01 12.18
CA GLN A 172 19.03 -14.25 13.41
C GLN A 172 18.35 -15.61 13.46
N PRO A 173 18.57 -16.38 14.57
CA PRO A 173 17.59 -17.35 15.03
C PRO A 173 16.35 -16.60 15.54
N VAL A 174 15.17 -17.08 15.14
CA VAL A 174 13.87 -16.60 15.63
C VAL A 174 13.85 -16.76 17.16
N LEU A 175 13.88 -15.67 17.88
CA LEU A 175 13.54 -15.70 19.30
C LEU A 175 12.02 -15.94 19.38
N VAL A 176 11.65 -17.19 19.52
CA VAL A 176 10.31 -17.59 19.95
C VAL A 176 10.17 -17.09 21.37
N VAL A 177 9.42 -16.02 21.58
CA VAL A 177 9.00 -15.61 22.92
C VAL A 177 7.92 -16.61 23.35
N SER A 178 8.31 -17.49 24.22
CA SER A 178 7.41 -18.39 24.97
C SER A 178 6.60 -17.60 26.00
#